data_7f68ae053783035921fe70a26bdf0d30
#
_entry.id   7f68ae053783035921fe70a26bdf0d30
#
_cell.length_a   1.000
_cell.length_b   1.000
_cell.length_c   1.000
_cell.angle_alpha   90.00
_cell.angle_beta   90.00
_cell.angle_gamma   90.00
#
_symmetry.space_group_name_H-M   'P 1'
#
loop_
_entity.id
_entity.type
_entity.pdbx_description
1 polymer ?
#
loop_
_entity_poly.entity_id
_entity_poly.type
_entity_poly.pdbx_seq_one_letter_code
_entity_poly.pdbx_strand_id
1 'polypeptide(L)'
;MTDYAVLFRELAIPRLAGTPNHQKVREILKRELMARGFSVEQQAFRGRPARALLGTPRVVAGTNLIAQRLSGGPTVGPSVWLVAHYDSKGQPISMAVRLVGFFALLLGFVTLFVALLPALAILAVAFVIVSQNRVTDNSPGAVDNATALVAIFMTIDQLSSGARVGVVFSDAEEFGLVGARSLAAERSSLFAAAALINLDSLDDTGRSTAFVHRRGRIGGAVADALKARQWRWLPVIVDGIALSAVCRECVTILKGDWQTMRIIHRPADSVARVRLDGAASVAAGLARVLRAE
;
A
#
# COMPACT_ATOMS: atom_id res chain seq x y z
N MET A 1 -0.09 21.52 -16.15
CA MET A 1 0.42 20.13 -16.13
C MET A 1 1.03 19.89 -14.75
N THR A 2 0.65 18.84 -14.07
CA THR A 2 1.14 18.55 -12.70
C THR A 2 2.61 18.22 -12.72
N ASP A 3 3.39 18.88 -11.88
CA ASP A 3 4.78 18.49 -11.62
C ASP A 3 4.78 17.34 -10.58
N TYR A 4 4.86 16.12 -11.08
CA TYR A 4 4.84 14.92 -10.23
C TYR A 4 6.06 14.82 -9.32
N ALA A 5 7.20 15.43 -9.68
CA ALA A 5 8.37 15.44 -8.82
C ALA A 5 8.17 16.37 -7.61
N VAL A 6 7.46 17.47 -7.78
CA VAL A 6 7.04 18.34 -6.67
C VAL A 6 6.04 17.62 -5.80
N LEU A 7 4.97 17.07 -6.39
CA LEU A 7 3.95 16.33 -5.64
C LEU A 7 4.57 15.17 -4.84
N PHE A 8 5.47 14.41 -5.47
CA PHE A 8 6.15 13.30 -4.80
C PHE A 8 6.94 13.76 -3.56
N ARG A 9 7.69 14.88 -3.67
CA ARG A 9 8.42 15.44 -2.52
C ARG A 9 7.50 15.89 -1.39
N GLU A 10 6.32 16.38 -1.72
CA GLU A 10 5.32 16.77 -0.71
C GLU A 10 4.69 15.56 0.01
N LEU A 11 4.54 14.44 -0.70
CA LEU A 11 3.95 13.21 -0.17
C LEU A 11 4.96 12.32 0.57
N ALA A 12 6.21 12.26 0.11
CA ALA A 12 7.25 11.39 0.66
C ALA A 12 7.95 12.03 1.87
N ILE A 13 7.18 12.27 2.91
CA ILE A 13 7.63 12.75 4.23
C ILE A 13 7.20 11.74 5.30
N PRO A 14 7.87 11.66 6.47
CA PRO A 14 7.40 10.84 7.58
C PRO A 14 5.95 11.20 7.93
N ARG A 15 5.05 10.23 7.84
CA ARG A 15 3.61 10.44 7.93
C ARG A 15 2.89 9.29 8.65
N LEU A 16 3.44 8.94 9.82
CA LEU A 16 2.82 7.93 10.68
C LEU A 16 1.39 8.35 11.02
N ALA A 17 0.45 7.40 10.95
CA ALA A 17 -0.97 7.68 11.19
C ALA A 17 -1.18 8.41 12.53
N GLY A 18 -1.91 9.53 12.46
CA GLY A 18 -2.19 10.41 13.60
C GLY A 18 -1.21 11.58 13.82
N THR A 19 -0.12 11.68 13.04
CA THR A 19 0.84 12.80 13.13
C THR A 19 0.40 14.02 12.32
N PRO A 20 0.95 15.22 12.57
CA PRO A 20 0.66 16.42 11.76
C PRO A 20 1.02 16.25 10.28
N ASN A 21 2.15 15.60 9.97
CA ASN A 21 2.54 15.33 8.59
C ASN A 21 1.55 14.41 7.87
N HIS A 22 1.01 13.41 8.58
CA HIS A 22 -0.01 12.52 8.06
C HIS A 22 -1.29 13.31 7.68
N GLN A 23 -1.72 14.25 8.52
CA GLN A 23 -2.84 15.14 8.21
C GLN A 23 -2.52 16.04 7.01
N LYS A 24 -1.31 16.60 6.95
CA LYS A 24 -0.85 17.42 5.81
C LYS A 24 -0.92 16.64 4.50
N VAL A 25 -0.43 15.40 4.47
CA VAL A 25 -0.47 14.55 3.28
C VAL A 25 -1.92 14.25 2.87
N ARG A 26 -2.81 13.95 3.81
CA ARG A 26 -4.23 13.76 3.53
C ARG A 26 -4.87 14.98 2.85
N GLU A 27 -4.60 16.19 3.33
CA GLU A 27 -5.14 17.41 2.70
C GLU A 27 -4.54 17.67 1.31
N ILE A 28 -3.27 17.34 1.08
CA ILE A 28 -2.66 17.38 -0.26
C ILE A 28 -3.39 16.42 -1.19
N LEU A 29 -3.57 15.16 -0.80
CA LEU A 29 -4.24 14.16 -1.62
C LEU A 29 -5.68 14.57 -1.96
N LYS A 30 -6.42 15.08 -0.98
CA LYS A 30 -7.78 15.60 -1.18
C LYS A 30 -7.80 16.75 -2.19
N ARG A 31 -6.92 17.74 -2.03
CA ARG A 31 -6.78 18.88 -2.95
C ARG A 31 -6.50 18.40 -4.38
N GLU A 32 -5.55 17.47 -4.54
CA GLU A 32 -5.15 16.94 -5.85
C GLU A 32 -6.27 16.15 -6.54
N LEU A 33 -7.06 15.37 -5.78
CA LEU A 33 -8.24 14.70 -6.31
C LEU A 33 -9.32 15.68 -6.74
N MET A 34 -9.63 16.68 -5.91
CA MET A 34 -10.63 17.71 -6.24
C MET A 34 -10.23 18.53 -7.46
N ALA A 35 -8.95 18.89 -7.60
CA ALA A 35 -8.41 19.59 -8.77
C ALA A 35 -8.60 18.81 -10.09
N ARG A 36 -8.75 17.47 -10.01
CA ARG A 36 -9.01 16.56 -11.13
C ARG A 36 -10.49 16.22 -11.31
N GLY A 37 -11.37 16.96 -10.64
CA GLY A 37 -12.84 16.81 -10.76
C GLY A 37 -13.41 15.60 -10.01
N PHE A 38 -12.71 15.08 -9.02
CA PHE A 38 -13.26 14.05 -8.13
C PHE A 38 -14.03 14.70 -6.97
N SER A 39 -15.18 14.13 -6.64
CA SER A 39 -15.81 14.32 -5.34
C SER A 39 -15.12 13.41 -4.33
N VAL A 40 -14.77 13.94 -3.16
CA VAL A 40 -13.99 13.23 -2.15
C VAL A 40 -14.80 13.10 -0.86
N GLU A 41 -15.15 11.87 -0.52
CA GLU A 41 -15.71 11.51 0.78
C GLU A 41 -14.57 11.18 1.75
N GLN A 42 -14.67 11.63 2.99
CA GLN A 42 -13.76 11.29 4.07
C GLN A 42 -14.47 10.31 5.02
N GLN A 43 -14.03 9.05 5.05
CA GLN A 43 -14.52 8.07 5.98
C GLN A 43 -13.62 8.02 7.22
N ALA A 44 -14.03 8.64 8.31
CA ALA A 44 -13.36 8.49 9.59
C ALA A 44 -13.59 7.08 10.15
N PHE A 45 -12.55 6.49 10.73
CA PHE A 45 -12.64 5.19 11.38
C PHE A 45 -11.86 5.14 12.70
N ARG A 46 -12.17 4.12 13.48
CA ARG A 46 -11.44 3.76 14.68
C ARG A 46 -11.38 2.24 14.80
N GLY A 47 -10.17 1.68 14.92
CA GLY A 47 -10.00 0.23 14.93
C GLY A 47 -8.82 -0.25 15.75
N ARG A 48 -8.77 -1.54 16.01
CA ARG A 48 -7.63 -2.17 16.69
C ARG A 48 -6.63 -2.67 15.65
N PRO A 49 -5.32 -2.36 15.83
CA PRO A 49 -4.26 -2.93 15.01
C PRO A 49 -4.32 -4.45 15.00
N ALA A 50 -4.10 -5.05 13.83
CA ALA A 50 -4.00 -6.51 13.71
C ALA A 50 -2.61 -7.04 14.13
N ARG A 51 -1.61 -6.15 14.25
CA ARG A 51 -0.23 -6.49 14.60
C ARG A 51 0.15 -5.92 15.97
N ALA A 52 0.74 -6.77 16.80
CA ALA A 52 1.36 -6.36 18.04
C ALA A 52 2.85 -6.05 17.79
N LEU A 53 3.16 -4.81 17.42
CA LEU A 53 4.53 -4.29 17.39
C LEU A 53 4.77 -3.44 18.64
N LEU A 54 6.00 -3.38 19.12
CA LEU A 54 6.37 -2.47 20.21
C LEU A 54 6.08 -1.02 19.77
N GLY A 55 5.43 -0.26 20.61
CA GLY A 55 4.99 1.11 20.30
C GLY A 55 3.71 1.20 19.48
N THR A 56 3.06 0.08 19.12
CA THR A 56 1.76 0.11 18.46
C THR A 56 0.68 0.58 19.44
N PRO A 57 -0.14 1.58 19.09
CA PRO A 57 -1.23 2.03 19.93
C PRO A 57 -2.30 0.94 20.07
N ARG A 58 -3.03 0.94 21.20
CA ARG A 58 -4.13 -0.02 21.42
C ARG A 58 -5.29 0.18 20.44
N VAL A 59 -5.48 1.40 19.98
CA VAL A 59 -6.52 1.80 19.03
C VAL A 59 -5.90 2.80 18.07
N VAL A 60 -6.16 2.63 16.79
CA VAL A 60 -5.78 3.58 15.73
C VAL A 60 -7.05 4.26 15.24
N ALA A 61 -7.01 5.58 15.13
CA ALA A 61 -8.02 6.38 14.46
C ALA A 61 -7.40 6.98 13.19
N GLY A 62 -8.17 7.03 12.11
CA GLY A 62 -7.71 7.53 10.83
C GLY A 62 -8.87 7.96 9.93
N THR A 63 -8.57 8.29 8.69
CA THR A 63 -9.55 8.76 7.70
C THR A 63 -9.18 8.26 6.31
N ASN A 64 -9.97 7.35 5.76
CA ASN A 64 -9.87 6.96 4.36
C ASN A 64 -10.42 8.06 3.45
N LEU A 65 -9.79 8.29 2.29
CA LEU A 65 -10.32 9.14 1.24
C LEU A 65 -10.93 8.26 0.16
N ILE A 66 -12.22 8.49 -0.14
CA ILE A 66 -12.95 7.78 -1.19
C ILE A 66 -13.33 8.81 -2.24
N ALA A 67 -12.81 8.66 -3.46
CA ALA A 67 -12.99 9.66 -4.50
C ALA A 67 -13.58 9.05 -5.77
N GLN A 68 -14.59 9.70 -6.32
CA GLN A 68 -15.21 9.29 -7.57
C GLN A 68 -15.63 10.52 -8.39
N ARG A 69 -15.56 10.40 -9.71
CA ARG A 69 -16.11 11.43 -10.59
C ARG A 69 -17.62 11.25 -10.72
N LEU A 70 -18.35 12.33 -10.67
CA LEU A 70 -19.82 12.34 -10.84
C LEU A 70 -20.21 12.35 -12.34
N SER A 71 -19.43 11.71 -13.19
CA SER A 71 -19.67 11.67 -14.64
C SER A 71 -20.66 10.55 -14.96
N GLY A 72 -21.85 10.88 -15.50
CA GLY A 72 -22.80 9.90 -16.03
C GLY A 72 -24.08 9.67 -15.23
N GLY A 73 -24.39 10.52 -14.26
CA GLY A 73 -25.61 10.42 -13.46
C GLY A 73 -25.44 9.61 -12.17
N PRO A 74 -26.37 9.73 -11.22
CA PRO A 74 -26.24 9.22 -9.85
C PRO A 74 -26.30 7.69 -9.71
N THR A 75 -26.52 6.94 -10.79
CA THR A 75 -26.83 5.50 -10.72
C THR A 75 -25.66 4.56 -11.12
N VAL A 76 -24.55 5.08 -11.65
CA VAL A 76 -23.47 4.24 -12.17
C VAL A 76 -22.15 4.57 -11.52
N GLY A 77 -21.81 3.81 -10.49
CA GLY A 77 -20.53 3.93 -9.79
C GLY A 77 -19.30 3.47 -10.62
N PRO A 78 -18.08 3.63 -10.08
CA PRO A 78 -16.86 3.16 -10.69
C PRO A 78 -16.89 1.66 -11.00
N SER A 79 -16.39 1.28 -12.19
CA SER A 79 -16.18 -0.14 -12.54
C SER A 79 -14.83 -0.66 -12.02
N VAL A 80 -13.89 0.25 -11.76
CA VAL A 80 -12.56 -0.03 -11.22
C VAL A 80 -12.23 0.95 -10.10
N TRP A 81 -11.66 0.45 -9.02
CA TRP A 81 -11.08 1.24 -7.95
C TRP A 81 -9.56 1.10 -7.93
N LEU A 82 -8.86 2.22 -7.96
CA LEU A 82 -7.42 2.31 -7.69
C LEU A 82 -7.23 2.60 -6.21
N VAL A 83 -6.43 1.79 -5.54
CA VAL A 83 -6.22 1.87 -4.09
C VAL A 83 -4.74 2.01 -3.79
N ALA A 84 -4.38 2.85 -2.84
CA ALA A 84 -3.06 2.91 -2.22
C ALA A 84 -3.18 3.47 -0.80
N HIS A 85 -2.35 3.00 0.13
CA HIS A 85 -2.33 3.61 1.46
C HIS A 85 -1.47 4.88 1.49
N TYR A 86 -1.80 5.80 2.37
CA TYR A 86 -1.09 7.07 2.46
C TYR A 86 -0.34 7.30 3.79
N ASP A 87 -0.48 6.42 4.76
CA ASP A 87 0.37 6.42 5.95
C ASP A 87 1.76 5.85 5.65
N SER A 88 2.72 6.10 6.50
CA SER A 88 4.04 5.46 6.50
C SER A 88 4.45 5.11 7.92
N LYS A 89 5.32 4.12 8.05
CA LYS A 89 5.84 3.67 9.34
C LYS A 89 7.36 3.50 9.28
N GLY A 90 8.05 4.06 10.26
CA GLY A 90 9.46 3.78 10.45
C GLY A 90 9.69 2.57 11.36
N GLN A 91 10.82 1.87 11.13
CA GLN A 91 11.31 0.80 11.99
C GLN A 91 12.84 0.85 12.11
N PRO A 92 13.43 0.55 13.29
CA PRO A 92 14.88 0.57 13.48
C PRO A 92 15.63 -0.46 12.63
N ILE A 93 14.99 -1.58 12.29
CA ILE A 93 15.55 -2.66 11.49
C ILE A 93 14.78 -2.85 10.18
N SER A 94 15.49 -3.25 9.12
CA SER A 94 14.88 -3.47 7.80
C SER A 94 13.94 -4.68 7.78
N MET A 95 13.03 -4.72 6.79
CA MET A 95 12.16 -5.87 6.54
C MET A 95 12.98 -7.16 6.37
N ALA A 96 14.11 -7.09 5.67
CA ALA A 96 15.00 -8.23 5.48
C ALA A 96 15.51 -8.79 6.82
N VAL A 97 15.99 -7.94 7.73
CA VAL A 97 16.47 -8.33 9.06
C VAL A 97 15.33 -8.90 9.92
N ARG A 98 14.12 -8.33 9.81
CA ARG A 98 12.93 -8.88 10.51
C ARG A 98 12.59 -10.28 10.07
N LEU A 99 12.65 -10.53 8.75
CA LEU A 99 12.42 -11.88 8.21
C LEU A 99 13.47 -12.86 8.74
N VAL A 100 14.75 -12.48 8.76
CA VAL A 100 15.82 -13.30 9.36
C VAL A 100 15.53 -13.57 10.84
N GLY A 101 15.14 -12.57 11.62
CA GLY A 101 14.77 -12.75 13.03
C GLY A 101 13.57 -13.70 13.22
N PHE A 102 12.56 -13.59 12.37
CA PHE A 102 11.41 -14.49 12.40
C PHE A 102 11.78 -15.94 12.06
N PHE A 103 12.57 -16.15 11.00
CA PHE A 103 13.06 -17.49 10.65
C PHE A 103 14.00 -18.06 11.71
N ALA A 104 14.83 -17.22 12.33
CA ALA A 104 15.68 -17.64 13.45
C ALA A 104 14.86 -18.08 14.67
N LEU A 105 13.75 -17.37 15.00
CA LEU A 105 12.82 -17.84 16.04
C LEU A 105 12.28 -19.23 15.73
N LEU A 106 11.78 -19.40 14.50
CA LEU A 106 11.21 -20.68 14.07
C LEU A 106 12.26 -21.80 14.13
N LEU A 107 13.46 -21.54 13.62
CA LEU A 107 14.59 -22.48 13.67
C LEU A 107 14.98 -22.80 15.12
N GLY A 108 15.06 -21.79 15.98
CA GLY A 108 15.39 -21.98 17.39
C GLY A 108 14.39 -22.89 18.11
N PHE A 109 13.08 -22.69 17.87
CA PHE A 109 12.06 -23.58 18.40
C PHE A 109 12.17 -25.01 17.90
N VAL A 110 12.44 -25.22 16.61
CA VAL A 110 12.67 -26.58 16.07
C VAL A 110 13.93 -27.21 16.67
N THR A 111 15.00 -26.44 16.82
CA THR A 111 16.27 -26.94 17.37
C THR A 111 16.15 -27.34 18.85
N LEU A 112 15.17 -26.80 19.60
CA LEU A 112 14.92 -27.23 21.00
C LEU A 112 14.70 -28.76 21.14
N PHE A 113 14.11 -29.40 20.12
CA PHE A 113 13.84 -30.83 20.12
C PHE A 113 15.06 -31.68 19.81
N VAL A 114 16.20 -31.06 19.42
CA VAL A 114 17.42 -31.75 19.00
C VAL A 114 18.59 -31.40 19.92
N ALA A 115 18.81 -30.13 20.22
CA ALA A 115 19.98 -29.65 20.95
C ALA A 115 19.66 -28.33 21.72
N LEU A 116 19.67 -28.43 23.05
CA LEU A 116 19.24 -27.31 23.91
C LEU A 116 20.17 -26.09 23.79
N LEU A 117 21.48 -26.25 23.92
CA LEU A 117 22.41 -25.11 23.92
C LEU A 117 22.41 -24.33 22.58
N PRO A 118 22.52 -24.96 21.40
CA PRO A 118 22.37 -24.27 20.13
C PRO A 118 21.00 -23.57 19.98
N ALA A 119 19.93 -24.23 20.42
CA ALA A 119 18.59 -23.63 20.36
C ALA A 119 18.50 -22.34 21.18
N LEU A 120 19.00 -22.35 22.41
CA LEU A 120 19.01 -21.16 23.28
C LEU A 120 19.84 -20.03 22.68
N ALA A 121 20.98 -20.33 22.05
CA ALA A 121 21.79 -19.33 21.35
C ALA A 121 21.03 -18.69 20.17
N ILE A 122 20.38 -19.51 19.33
CA ILE A 122 19.57 -19.04 18.19
C ILE A 122 18.40 -18.18 18.68
N LEU A 123 17.67 -18.65 19.71
CA LEU A 123 16.53 -17.93 20.28
C LEU A 123 16.96 -16.61 20.91
N ALA A 124 18.11 -16.54 21.58
CA ALA A 124 18.65 -15.32 22.15
C ALA A 124 18.94 -14.28 21.06
N VAL A 125 19.61 -14.67 19.97
CA VAL A 125 19.86 -13.78 18.81
C VAL A 125 18.54 -13.34 18.18
N ALA A 126 17.62 -14.26 17.93
CA ALA A 126 16.31 -13.96 17.38
C ALA A 126 15.52 -12.99 18.26
N PHE A 127 15.55 -13.17 19.58
CA PHE A 127 14.90 -12.28 20.55
C PHE A 127 15.48 -10.86 20.49
N VAL A 128 16.80 -10.70 20.40
CA VAL A 128 17.45 -9.39 20.24
C VAL A 128 16.98 -8.72 18.94
N ILE A 129 16.91 -9.45 17.83
CA ILE A 129 16.42 -8.90 16.55
C ILE A 129 14.96 -8.47 16.68
N VAL A 130 14.10 -9.34 17.19
CA VAL A 130 12.65 -9.08 17.29
C VAL A 130 12.35 -7.95 18.29
N SER A 131 13.12 -7.80 19.35
CA SER A 131 12.97 -6.70 20.31
C SER A 131 13.20 -5.32 19.69
N GLN A 132 13.90 -5.24 18.56
CA GLN A 132 14.06 -4.00 17.78
C GLN A 132 12.86 -3.70 16.88
N ASN A 133 11.87 -4.59 16.79
CA ASN A 133 10.70 -4.40 15.94
C ASN A 133 9.67 -3.45 16.59
N ARG A 134 9.99 -2.17 16.57
CA ARG A 134 9.16 -1.10 17.15
C ARG A 134 8.78 -0.06 16.11
N VAL A 135 7.63 0.57 16.31
CA VAL A 135 7.11 1.64 15.46
C VAL A 135 7.87 2.94 15.76
N THR A 136 8.27 3.64 14.71
CA THR A 136 8.83 5.00 14.75
C THR A 136 8.22 5.85 13.63
N ASP A 137 8.34 7.17 13.73
CA ASP A 137 7.92 8.12 12.70
C ASP A 137 9.16 8.70 11.99
N ASN A 138 10.01 7.85 11.41
CA ASN A 138 11.25 8.29 10.80
C ASN A 138 11.46 7.80 9.36
N SER A 139 10.47 7.11 8.75
CA SER A 139 10.51 6.71 7.35
C SER A 139 9.71 7.70 6.51
N PRO A 140 10.33 8.35 5.51
CA PRO A 140 9.59 9.15 4.54
C PRO A 140 8.60 8.34 3.71
N GLY A 141 8.77 7.02 3.61
CA GLY A 141 7.90 6.15 2.84
C GLY A 141 7.81 6.58 1.38
N ALA A 142 8.97 6.81 0.75
CA ALA A 142 9.03 7.24 -0.63
C ALA A 142 8.57 6.12 -1.56
N VAL A 143 9.16 4.93 -1.44
CA VAL A 143 8.71 3.73 -2.15
C VAL A 143 7.44 3.20 -1.50
N ASP A 144 7.38 3.16 -0.18
CA ASP A 144 6.29 2.61 0.60
C ASP A 144 5.54 3.74 1.38
N ASN A 145 4.57 4.42 0.78
CA ASN A 145 3.88 4.14 -0.46
C ASN A 145 3.65 5.39 -1.32
N ALA A 146 4.48 6.45 -1.21
CA ALA A 146 4.29 7.70 -1.95
C ALA A 146 4.37 7.51 -3.48
N THR A 147 5.18 6.56 -3.98
CA THR A 147 5.24 6.21 -5.41
C THR A 147 3.91 5.71 -5.94
N ALA A 148 3.18 4.91 -5.18
CA ALA A 148 1.87 4.41 -5.58
C ALA A 148 0.81 5.52 -5.59
N LEU A 149 0.86 6.45 -4.63
CA LEU A 149 -0.02 7.63 -4.63
C LEU A 149 0.19 8.45 -5.91
N VAL A 150 1.44 8.72 -6.28
CA VAL A 150 1.78 9.45 -7.51
C VAL A 150 1.40 8.66 -8.76
N ALA A 151 1.60 7.33 -8.77
CA ALA A 151 1.20 6.48 -9.89
C ALA A 151 -0.31 6.51 -10.15
N ILE A 152 -1.13 6.60 -9.10
CA ILE A 152 -2.59 6.80 -9.24
C ILE A 152 -2.86 8.13 -9.95
N PHE A 153 -2.24 9.24 -9.53
CA PHE A 153 -2.43 10.54 -10.19
C PHE A 153 -1.94 10.51 -11.63
N MET A 154 -0.77 9.93 -11.91
CA MET A 154 -0.28 9.73 -13.28
C MET A 154 -1.25 8.90 -14.13
N THR A 155 -1.91 7.91 -13.52
CA THR A 155 -2.89 7.07 -14.22
C THR A 155 -4.15 7.86 -14.57
N ILE A 156 -4.77 8.52 -13.59
CA ILE A 156 -6.04 9.24 -13.81
C ILE A 156 -5.88 10.45 -14.73
N ASP A 157 -4.69 11.08 -14.77
CA ASP A 157 -4.40 12.18 -15.69
C ASP A 157 -4.25 11.72 -17.16
N GLN A 158 -4.04 10.42 -17.39
CA GLN A 158 -4.01 9.81 -18.70
C GLN A 158 -5.39 9.28 -19.16
N LEU A 159 -6.39 9.28 -18.32
CA LEU A 159 -7.75 8.81 -18.62
C LEU A 159 -8.66 9.95 -19.02
N SER A 160 -9.68 9.65 -19.82
CA SER A 160 -10.75 10.61 -20.10
C SER A 160 -11.54 10.97 -18.84
N SER A 161 -12.20 12.12 -18.86
CA SER A 161 -13.08 12.55 -17.74
C SER A 161 -14.27 11.61 -17.54
N GLY A 162 -14.69 10.90 -18.58
CA GLY A 162 -15.75 9.90 -18.55
C GLY A 162 -15.34 8.50 -18.06
N ALA A 163 -14.06 8.26 -17.80
CA ALA A 163 -13.60 6.98 -17.31
C ALA A 163 -14.23 6.63 -15.95
N ARG A 164 -14.79 5.44 -15.83
CA ARG A 164 -15.48 4.93 -14.64
C ARG A 164 -14.48 4.40 -13.60
N VAL A 165 -13.54 5.25 -13.19
CA VAL A 165 -12.49 4.93 -12.22
C VAL A 165 -12.73 5.71 -10.94
N GLY A 166 -12.75 5.01 -9.80
CA GLY A 166 -12.69 5.57 -8.47
C GLY A 166 -11.28 5.45 -7.88
N VAL A 167 -11.00 6.25 -6.88
CA VAL A 167 -9.75 6.24 -6.13
C VAL A 167 -10.04 6.09 -4.64
N VAL A 168 -9.29 5.23 -3.98
CA VAL A 168 -9.27 5.12 -2.53
C VAL A 168 -7.84 5.34 -2.04
N PHE A 169 -7.66 6.32 -1.18
CA PHE A 169 -6.46 6.41 -0.37
C PHE A 169 -6.79 5.93 1.05
N SER A 170 -6.35 4.72 1.34
CA SER A 170 -6.55 4.06 2.64
C SER A 170 -5.56 4.58 3.68
N ASP A 171 -5.97 4.52 4.94
CA ASP A 171 -5.19 4.99 6.08
C ASP A 171 -4.88 3.85 7.04
N ALA A 172 -3.78 3.98 7.78
CA ALA A 172 -3.36 3.03 8.80
C ALA A 172 -3.22 1.58 8.29
N GLU A 173 -2.74 1.43 7.05
CA GLU A 173 -2.31 0.15 6.49
C GLU A 173 -1.22 -0.48 7.35
N GLU A 174 -0.24 0.34 7.72
CA GLU A 174 0.96 0.00 8.48
C GLU A 174 0.69 -0.50 9.91
N PHE A 175 -0.52 -0.29 10.38
CA PHE A 175 -1.04 -0.83 11.63
C PHE A 175 -1.89 -2.10 11.44
N GLY A 176 -1.78 -2.75 10.28
CA GLY A 176 -2.46 -4.00 9.94
C GLY A 176 -3.80 -3.78 9.28
N LEU A 177 -3.79 -2.98 8.21
CA LEU A 177 -4.92 -2.76 7.30
C LEU A 177 -6.15 -2.15 7.99
N VAL A 178 -5.98 -1.30 9.03
CA VAL A 178 -7.14 -0.86 9.84
C VAL A 178 -8.14 -0.09 8.98
N GLY A 179 -7.66 0.82 8.10
CA GLY A 179 -8.53 1.58 7.20
C GLY A 179 -9.19 0.71 6.14
N ALA A 180 -8.45 -0.19 5.49
CA ALA A 180 -9.01 -1.10 4.49
C ALA A 180 -10.04 -2.07 5.10
N ARG A 181 -9.82 -2.54 6.33
CA ARG A 181 -10.78 -3.36 7.06
C ARG A 181 -12.06 -2.59 7.40
N SER A 182 -11.93 -1.32 7.78
CA SER A 182 -13.10 -0.45 8.01
C SER A 182 -13.86 -0.19 6.70
N LEU A 183 -13.17 0.06 5.60
CA LEU A 183 -13.78 0.18 4.26
C LEU A 183 -14.56 -1.09 3.89
N ALA A 184 -13.96 -2.26 4.06
CA ALA A 184 -14.61 -3.53 3.76
C ALA A 184 -15.86 -3.76 4.62
N ALA A 185 -15.84 -3.36 5.89
CA ALA A 185 -16.96 -3.52 6.81
C ALA A 185 -18.10 -2.52 6.56
N GLU A 186 -17.78 -1.26 6.31
CA GLU A 186 -18.75 -0.16 6.32
C GLU A 186 -19.15 0.34 4.92
N ARG A 187 -18.33 0.06 3.89
CA ARG A 187 -18.48 0.56 2.52
C ARG A 187 -18.46 -0.56 1.46
N SER A 188 -18.76 -1.79 1.85
CA SER A 188 -18.71 -2.97 0.96
C SER A 188 -19.50 -2.79 -0.33
N SER A 189 -20.63 -2.10 -0.28
CA SER A 189 -21.49 -1.87 -1.45
C SER A 189 -20.80 -1.06 -2.57
N LEU A 190 -19.83 -0.21 -2.24
CA LEU A 190 -19.08 0.56 -3.25
C LEU A 190 -18.23 -0.35 -4.15
N PHE A 191 -17.78 -1.47 -3.63
CA PHE A 191 -16.82 -2.35 -4.28
C PHE A 191 -17.45 -3.59 -4.91
N ALA A 192 -18.66 -3.98 -4.50
CA ALA A 192 -19.26 -5.27 -4.79
C ALA A 192 -19.27 -5.66 -6.29
N ALA A 193 -19.56 -4.70 -7.18
CA ALA A 193 -19.59 -4.91 -8.62
C ALA A 193 -18.28 -4.50 -9.35
N ALA A 194 -17.30 -3.96 -8.64
CA ALA A 194 -16.12 -3.35 -9.21
C ALA A 194 -14.89 -4.27 -9.16
N ALA A 195 -13.93 -4.01 -10.05
CA ALA A 195 -12.56 -4.48 -9.92
C ALA A 195 -11.77 -3.56 -8.98
N LEU A 196 -10.83 -4.12 -8.24
CA LEU A 196 -9.96 -3.38 -7.35
C LEU A 196 -8.50 -3.65 -7.68
N ILE A 197 -7.74 -2.58 -7.92
CA ILE A 197 -6.31 -2.61 -8.18
C ILE A 197 -5.63 -1.84 -7.05
N ASN A 198 -5.03 -2.57 -6.14
CA ASN A 198 -4.22 -1.98 -5.07
C ASN A 198 -2.78 -1.79 -5.58
N LEU A 199 -2.20 -0.63 -5.30
CA LEU A 199 -0.80 -0.32 -5.61
C LEU A 199 -0.02 -0.19 -4.31
N ASP A 200 1.12 -0.88 -4.26
CA ASP A 200 1.93 -0.91 -3.06
C ASP A 200 3.41 -1.05 -3.42
N SER A 201 4.26 -0.19 -2.84
CA SER A 201 5.72 -0.24 -2.96
C SER A 201 6.21 -0.29 -4.42
N LEU A 202 6.04 0.79 -5.19
CA LEU A 202 6.45 0.88 -6.59
C LEU A 202 7.86 1.46 -6.73
N ASP A 203 8.89 0.61 -6.58
CA ASP A 203 10.29 1.01 -6.74
C ASP A 203 10.69 1.21 -8.22
N ASP A 204 11.71 2.03 -8.49
CA ASP A 204 12.28 2.19 -9.83
C ASP A 204 12.99 0.92 -10.30
N THR A 205 13.58 0.18 -9.38
CA THR A 205 14.28 -1.09 -9.64
C THR A 205 13.36 -2.30 -9.47
N GLY A 206 13.88 -3.47 -9.81
CA GLY A 206 13.19 -4.73 -9.64
C GLY A 206 12.09 -4.99 -10.66
N ARG A 207 11.31 -6.05 -10.41
CA ARG A 207 10.26 -6.54 -11.31
C ARG A 207 8.88 -6.24 -10.75
N SER A 208 7.93 -6.04 -11.66
CA SER A 208 6.52 -5.98 -11.28
C SER A 208 6.01 -7.34 -10.86
N THR A 209 5.25 -7.36 -9.78
CA THR A 209 4.58 -8.54 -9.23
C THR A 209 3.10 -8.24 -9.06
N ALA A 210 2.26 -9.16 -9.50
CA ALA A 210 0.81 -9.10 -9.31
C ALA A 210 0.41 -10.14 -8.26
N PHE A 211 0.00 -9.68 -7.09
CA PHE A 211 -0.58 -10.53 -6.06
C PHE A 211 -2.09 -10.64 -6.29
N VAL A 212 -2.53 -11.78 -6.82
CA VAL A 212 -3.91 -12.02 -7.22
C VAL A 212 -4.71 -12.55 -6.03
N HIS A 213 -5.45 -11.65 -5.36
CA HIS A 213 -6.32 -12.01 -4.24
C HIS A 213 -7.62 -12.66 -4.72
N ARG A 214 -8.23 -12.07 -5.75
CA ARG A 214 -9.44 -12.58 -6.40
C ARG A 214 -9.32 -12.43 -7.92
N ARG A 215 -9.41 -13.55 -8.62
CA ARG A 215 -9.23 -13.59 -10.08
C ARG A 215 -10.29 -12.78 -10.81
N GLY A 216 -9.91 -12.16 -11.93
CA GLY A 216 -10.79 -11.46 -12.85
C GLY A 216 -10.06 -11.00 -14.10
N ARG A 217 -10.83 -10.46 -15.03
CA ARG A 217 -10.34 -10.04 -16.35
C ARG A 217 -9.42 -8.84 -16.29
N ILE A 218 -9.80 -7.83 -15.49
CA ILE A 218 -9.05 -6.57 -15.40
C ILE A 218 -7.72 -6.81 -14.67
N GLY A 219 -7.73 -7.56 -13.56
CA GLY A 219 -6.50 -7.91 -12.83
C GLY A 219 -5.51 -8.70 -13.70
N GLY A 220 -6.00 -9.62 -14.57
CA GLY A 220 -5.19 -10.33 -15.55
C GLY A 220 -4.59 -9.39 -16.60
N ALA A 221 -5.43 -8.54 -17.22
CA ALA A 221 -4.99 -7.57 -18.21
C ALA A 221 -3.93 -6.60 -17.68
N VAL A 222 -4.08 -6.14 -16.41
CA VAL A 222 -3.08 -5.30 -15.74
C VAL A 222 -1.76 -6.06 -15.54
N ALA A 223 -1.81 -7.30 -15.05
CA ALA A 223 -0.61 -8.10 -14.88
C ALA A 223 0.14 -8.30 -16.20
N ASP A 224 -0.58 -8.56 -17.29
CA ASP A 224 -0.01 -8.75 -18.64
C ASP A 224 0.58 -7.43 -19.17
N ALA A 225 -0.15 -6.29 -19.04
CA ALA A 225 0.31 -4.98 -19.48
C ALA A 225 1.61 -4.53 -18.77
N LEU A 226 1.79 -4.95 -17.51
CA LEU A 226 2.97 -4.68 -16.69
C LEU A 226 4.04 -5.76 -16.80
N LYS A 227 3.80 -6.85 -17.56
CA LYS A 227 4.64 -8.05 -17.57
C LYS A 227 4.94 -8.55 -16.16
N ALA A 228 3.94 -8.43 -15.27
CA ALA A 228 4.08 -8.74 -13.87
C ALA A 228 4.02 -10.25 -13.64
N ARG A 229 4.90 -10.75 -12.76
CA ARG A 229 4.81 -12.13 -12.31
C ARG A 229 3.60 -12.29 -11.39
N GLN A 230 2.71 -13.19 -11.73
CA GLN A 230 1.48 -13.41 -10.97
C GLN A 230 1.71 -14.45 -9.85
N TRP A 231 1.27 -14.09 -8.64
CA TRP A 231 1.26 -14.96 -7.48
C TRP A 231 -0.11 -14.96 -6.81
N ARG A 232 -0.47 -16.08 -6.21
CA ARG A 232 -1.70 -16.24 -5.42
C ARG A 232 -1.45 -16.23 -3.92
N TRP A 233 -0.21 -16.33 -3.53
CA TRP A 233 0.24 -16.25 -2.15
C TRP A 233 1.59 -15.54 -2.10
N LEU A 234 1.67 -14.51 -1.28
CA LEU A 234 2.90 -13.78 -0.95
C LEU A 234 2.92 -13.51 0.54
N PRO A 235 4.08 -13.56 1.20
CA PRO A 235 4.22 -13.28 2.63
C PRO A 235 4.24 -11.76 2.90
N VAL A 236 3.32 -11.03 2.29
CA VAL A 236 3.14 -9.58 2.43
C VAL A 236 1.73 -9.28 2.91
N ILE A 237 1.58 -8.19 3.63
CA ILE A 237 0.28 -7.71 4.12
C ILE A 237 0.02 -6.40 3.40
N VAL A 238 -1.07 -6.34 2.66
CA VAL A 238 -1.44 -5.23 1.78
C VAL A 238 -2.97 -5.06 1.80
N ASP A 239 -3.47 -3.87 1.53
CA ASP A 239 -4.90 -3.54 1.60
C ASP A 239 -5.79 -4.43 0.74
N GLY A 240 -5.26 -4.93 -0.38
CA GLY A 240 -5.95 -5.88 -1.24
C GLY A 240 -6.44 -7.13 -0.51
N ILE A 241 -5.78 -7.56 0.57
CA ILE A 241 -6.22 -8.71 1.38
C ILE A 241 -7.58 -8.42 2.02
N ALA A 242 -7.73 -7.27 2.68
CA ALA A 242 -8.98 -6.90 3.34
C ALA A 242 -10.10 -6.60 2.33
N LEU A 243 -9.78 -5.90 1.24
CA LEU A 243 -10.76 -5.44 0.26
C LEU A 243 -11.20 -6.53 -0.73
N SER A 244 -10.40 -7.59 -0.90
CA SER A 244 -10.75 -8.71 -1.81
C SER A 244 -12.03 -9.45 -1.41
N ALA A 245 -12.41 -9.40 -0.14
CA ALA A 245 -13.64 -10.04 0.36
C ALA A 245 -14.93 -9.37 -0.16
N VAL A 246 -14.86 -8.09 -0.56
CA VAL A 246 -16.02 -7.25 -0.86
C VAL A 246 -16.07 -6.72 -2.29
N CYS A 247 -15.17 -7.14 -3.18
CA CYS A 247 -15.14 -6.70 -4.58
C CYS A 247 -15.26 -7.88 -5.54
N ARG A 248 -15.53 -7.58 -6.83
CA ARG A 248 -15.68 -8.61 -7.85
C ARG A 248 -14.36 -9.30 -8.19
N GLU A 249 -13.28 -8.55 -8.30
CA GLU A 249 -11.92 -9.02 -8.54
C GLU A 249 -10.92 -8.11 -7.84
N CYS A 250 -9.77 -8.66 -7.43
CA CYS A 250 -8.77 -7.89 -6.69
C CYS A 250 -7.35 -8.35 -7.00
N VAL A 251 -6.49 -7.39 -7.32
CA VAL A 251 -5.06 -7.58 -7.51
C VAL A 251 -4.28 -6.48 -6.81
N THR A 252 -3.18 -6.83 -6.15
CA THR A 252 -2.18 -5.86 -5.71
C THR A 252 -0.99 -5.89 -6.66
N ILE A 253 -0.56 -4.73 -7.12
CA ILE A 253 0.64 -4.54 -7.93
C ILE A 253 1.74 -4.01 -7.02
N LEU A 254 2.84 -4.76 -6.99
CA LEU A 254 4.07 -4.38 -6.31
C LEU A 254 5.20 -4.31 -7.35
N LYS A 255 6.19 -3.46 -7.11
CA LYS A 255 7.40 -3.43 -7.94
C LYS A 255 8.61 -3.19 -7.05
N GLY A 256 9.57 -4.10 -7.12
CA GLY A 256 10.78 -4.01 -6.32
C GLY A 256 11.64 -5.27 -6.40
N ASP A 257 12.65 -5.29 -5.57
CA ASP A 257 13.60 -6.39 -5.42
C ASP A 257 14.06 -6.51 -3.95
N TRP A 258 15.12 -7.29 -3.72
CA TRP A 258 15.69 -7.46 -2.40
C TRP A 258 16.24 -6.15 -1.79
N GLN A 259 16.72 -5.22 -2.62
CA GLN A 259 17.18 -3.91 -2.14
C GLN A 259 16.02 -3.07 -1.62
N THR A 260 14.87 -3.11 -2.32
CA THR A 260 13.61 -2.50 -1.85
C THR A 260 13.27 -2.96 -0.44
N MET A 261 13.30 -4.27 -0.18
CA MET A 261 13.01 -4.85 1.15
C MET A 261 14.00 -4.41 2.25
N ARG A 262 15.20 -3.96 1.89
CA ARG A 262 16.20 -3.46 2.85
C ARG A 262 15.95 -2.02 3.27
N ILE A 263 15.23 -1.26 2.49
CA ILE A 263 15.05 0.19 2.71
C ILE A 263 13.65 0.57 3.18
N ILE A 264 12.60 -0.11 2.74
CA ILE A 264 11.23 0.18 3.19
C ILE A 264 11.15 0.15 4.71
N HIS A 265 10.32 1.03 5.27
CA HIS A 265 10.21 1.31 6.70
C HIS A 265 11.50 1.88 7.34
N ARG A 266 12.41 2.45 6.55
CA ARG A 266 13.66 3.04 7.05
C ARG A 266 13.79 4.50 6.59
N PRO A 267 14.61 5.32 7.28
CA PRO A 267 14.95 6.67 6.78
C PRO A 267 15.55 6.67 5.35
N ALA A 268 16.13 5.54 4.93
CA ALA A 268 16.66 5.36 3.57
C ALA A 268 15.59 5.26 2.49
N ASP A 269 14.31 5.00 2.86
CA ASP A 269 13.17 5.08 1.95
C ASP A 269 12.78 6.53 1.70
N SER A 270 13.60 7.23 0.94
CA SER A 270 13.56 8.69 0.77
C SER A 270 13.49 9.10 -0.70
N VAL A 271 13.09 10.36 -0.94
CA VAL A 271 13.00 10.96 -2.27
C VAL A 271 14.31 10.95 -3.06
N ALA A 272 15.46 10.98 -2.37
CA ALA A 272 16.77 10.98 -3.02
C ALA A 272 17.05 9.70 -3.82
N ARG A 273 16.37 8.61 -3.51
CA ARG A 273 16.55 7.31 -4.15
C ARG A 273 15.63 7.09 -5.36
N VAL A 274 14.50 7.78 -5.43
CA VAL A 274 13.42 7.50 -6.38
C VAL A 274 13.33 8.58 -7.45
N ARG A 275 13.27 8.16 -8.73
CA ARG A 275 13.06 9.03 -9.91
C ARG A 275 11.66 8.96 -10.49
N LEU A 276 10.80 8.10 -9.94
CA LEU A 276 9.44 7.81 -10.38
C LEU A 276 9.32 7.00 -11.68
N ASP A 277 10.41 6.41 -12.16
CA ASP A 277 10.39 5.58 -13.38
C ASP A 277 9.48 4.35 -13.19
N GLY A 278 9.52 3.74 -12.00
CA GLY A 278 8.65 2.63 -11.62
C GLY A 278 7.19 3.04 -11.58
N ALA A 279 6.88 4.15 -10.92
CA ALA A 279 5.52 4.69 -10.82
C ALA A 279 4.96 5.05 -12.21
N ALA A 280 5.76 5.72 -13.06
CA ALA A 280 5.36 6.09 -14.42
C ALA A 280 5.10 4.85 -15.30
N SER A 281 5.95 3.83 -15.20
CA SER A 281 5.77 2.57 -15.93
C SER A 281 4.47 1.86 -15.53
N VAL A 282 4.18 1.79 -14.23
CA VAL A 282 2.93 1.20 -13.73
C VAL A 282 1.74 2.03 -14.17
N ALA A 283 1.80 3.35 -14.05
CA ALA A 283 0.72 4.24 -14.47
C ALA A 283 0.39 4.11 -15.96
N ALA A 284 1.41 4.03 -16.83
CA ALA A 284 1.21 3.83 -18.27
C ALA A 284 0.55 2.48 -18.59
N GLY A 285 0.95 1.40 -17.88
CA GLY A 285 0.33 0.09 -18.00
C GLY A 285 -1.13 0.08 -17.57
N LEU A 286 -1.43 0.68 -16.43
CA LEU A 286 -2.80 0.85 -15.92
C LEU A 286 -3.67 1.67 -16.89
N ALA A 287 -3.19 2.83 -17.32
CA ALA A 287 -3.93 3.69 -18.24
C ALA A 287 -4.26 2.99 -19.56
N ARG A 288 -3.35 2.15 -20.07
CA ARG A 288 -3.59 1.35 -21.28
C ARG A 288 -4.77 0.39 -21.11
N VAL A 289 -4.83 -0.31 -19.98
CA VAL A 289 -5.93 -1.25 -19.68
C VAL A 289 -7.23 -0.50 -19.44
N LEU A 290 -7.18 0.57 -18.63
CA LEU A 290 -8.38 1.28 -18.20
C LEU A 290 -9.02 2.18 -19.28
N ARG A 291 -8.31 2.51 -20.36
CA ARG A 291 -8.90 3.17 -21.55
C ARG A 291 -9.77 2.23 -22.39
N ALA A 292 -9.57 0.93 -22.26
CA ALA A 292 -10.32 -0.09 -22.99
C ALA A 292 -11.59 -0.56 -22.26
N GLU A 293 -11.82 -0.06 -21.03
CA GLU A 293 -12.98 -0.35 -20.17
C GLU A 293 -14.04 0.74 -20.22
#